data_2df96ff41fb5ab37576db3ee1935363f
#
_entry.id   2df96ff41fb5ab37576db3ee1935363f
#
_cell.length_a   1.000
_cell.length_b   1.000
_cell.length_c   1.000
_cell.angle_alpha   90.00
_cell.angle_beta   90.00
_cell.angle_gamma   90.00
#
_symmetry.space_group_name_H-M   'P 1'
#
loop_
_entity.id
_entity.type
_entity.pdbx_description
1 polymer ?
#
loop_
_entity_poly.entity_id
_entity_poly.type
_entity_poly.pdbx_seq_one_letter_code
_entity_poly.pdbx_strand_id
1 'polypeptide(L)'
;MKEQYKPIVGITIGDPAGIGPEIILKALGEKHIYDECRPLVIGCVNVLERAKAILPQCSLEFNRIESVSDACFRFGTIDVLETGHYDISKLVWGKEQAAAGQIAMDSIRTSIELGLAGEIDAVTTAPINKLAIKMVGVKQAGHTEIYMDGTKAPYVLTMFDCFKMRVFHLSRHISLMNAIRYATKEHVLNDICRIDKELKRLGMETPYIAVAGINPHSGEGGLFGDEEMKEIIPAIEEARKRGINAIGPVPPDTLFSREKMGNLMLYWQCIMTRAICQVRSWIWRGQFRLHWDFRFYAAPWTMELHLILLGRGLPPMSA
;
A
#
# COMPACT_ATOMS: atom_id res chain seq x y z
N MET A 1 5.13 18.04 -27.54
CA MET A 1 4.97 17.66 -26.13
C MET A 1 4.88 16.15 -26.11
N LYS A 2 5.74 15.43 -25.40
CA LYS A 2 5.57 13.98 -25.21
C LYS A 2 4.33 13.80 -24.37
N GLU A 3 3.36 13.05 -24.86
CA GLU A 3 2.17 12.69 -24.09
C GLU A 3 2.65 11.99 -22.81
N GLN A 4 2.30 12.55 -21.66
CA GLN A 4 2.73 12.03 -20.36
C GLN A 4 2.05 10.67 -20.16
N TYR A 5 2.82 9.61 -19.99
CA TYR A 5 2.28 8.29 -19.74
C TYR A 5 1.40 8.30 -18.50
N LYS A 6 0.16 7.85 -18.62
CA LYS A 6 -0.77 7.69 -17.50
C LYS A 6 -0.89 6.20 -17.17
N PRO A 7 -0.52 5.75 -15.96
CA PRO A 7 -0.61 4.34 -15.58
C PRO A 7 -2.06 3.87 -15.49
N ILE A 8 -2.30 2.61 -15.82
CA ILE A 8 -3.57 1.94 -15.56
C ILE A 8 -3.53 1.43 -14.12
N VAL A 9 -4.43 1.94 -13.28
CA VAL A 9 -4.56 1.52 -11.88
C VAL A 9 -5.81 0.67 -11.70
N GLY A 10 -5.61 -0.63 -11.48
CA GLY A 10 -6.70 -1.54 -11.12
C GLY A 10 -7.20 -1.25 -9.70
N ILE A 11 -8.50 -1.15 -9.53
CA ILE A 11 -9.16 -0.86 -8.26
C ILE A 11 -10.03 -2.06 -7.88
N THR A 12 -9.60 -2.87 -6.92
CA THR A 12 -10.43 -4.00 -6.47
C THR A 12 -11.62 -3.52 -5.65
N ILE A 13 -12.78 -4.15 -5.88
CA ILE A 13 -14.06 -3.68 -5.30
C ILE A 13 -14.14 -3.84 -3.77
N GLY A 14 -13.31 -4.71 -3.19
CA GLY A 14 -13.32 -5.01 -1.75
C GLY A 14 -14.55 -5.81 -1.31
N ASP A 15 -14.96 -5.63 -0.04
CA ASP A 15 -16.16 -6.24 0.50
C ASP A 15 -17.43 -5.54 -0.06
N PRO A 16 -18.26 -6.22 -0.88
CA PRO A 16 -19.47 -5.62 -1.43
C PRO A 16 -20.58 -5.38 -0.39
N ALA A 17 -20.44 -5.93 0.81
CA ALA A 17 -21.33 -5.66 1.94
C ALA A 17 -20.80 -4.55 2.87
N GLY A 18 -19.60 -4.02 2.59
CA GLY A 18 -18.95 -2.95 3.32
C GLY A 18 -18.99 -1.61 2.59
N ILE A 19 -18.08 -0.72 2.97
CA ILE A 19 -18.00 0.67 2.46
C ILE A 19 -17.12 0.82 1.21
N GLY A 20 -16.45 -0.25 0.76
CA GLY A 20 -15.55 -0.23 -0.40
C GLY A 20 -16.17 0.38 -1.66
N PRO A 21 -17.34 -0.11 -2.10
CA PRO A 21 -18.02 0.41 -3.29
C PRO A 21 -18.36 1.91 -3.20
N GLU A 22 -18.79 2.41 -2.02
CA GLU A 22 -19.05 3.84 -1.82
C GLU A 22 -17.78 4.68 -1.93
N ILE A 23 -16.66 4.20 -1.38
CA ILE A 23 -15.38 4.88 -1.45
C ILE A 23 -14.92 5.00 -2.90
N ILE A 24 -15.06 3.93 -3.68
CA ILE A 24 -14.71 3.92 -5.11
C ILE A 24 -15.53 4.96 -5.87
N LEU A 25 -16.86 5.00 -5.66
CA LEU A 25 -17.72 5.98 -6.33
C LEU A 25 -17.36 7.41 -5.97
N LYS A 26 -17.10 7.70 -4.69
CA LYS A 26 -16.69 9.04 -4.25
C LYS A 26 -15.35 9.44 -4.82
N ALA A 27 -14.38 8.52 -4.82
CA ALA A 27 -13.05 8.77 -5.35
C ALA A 27 -13.09 9.04 -6.86
N LEU A 28 -13.75 8.18 -7.64
CA LEU A 28 -13.83 8.32 -9.09
C LEU A 28 -14.79 9.42 -9.56
N GLY A 29 -15.51 10.07 -8.65
CA GLY A 29 -16.19 11.33 -8.85
C GLY A 29 -15.25 12.55 -8.95
N GLU A 30 -13.98 12.38 -8.61
CA GLU A 30 -12.97 13.44 -8.61
C GLU A 30 -12.17 13.43 -9.92
N LYS A 31 -12.30 14.52 -10.70
CA LYS A 31 -11.68 14.63 -12.04
C LYS A 31 -10.16 14.48 -12.01
N HIS A 32 -9.49 15.02 -10.98
CA HIS A 32 -8.03 15.02 -10.88
C HIS A 32 -7.44 13.59 -10.90
N ILE A 33 -8.18 12.56 -10.48
CA ILE A 33 -7.72 11.16 -10.57
C ILE A 33 -7.49 10.75 -12.01
N TYR A 34 -8.39 11.16 -12.92
CA TYR A 34 -8.26 10.88 -14.35
C TYR A 34 -7.19 11.73 -15.03
N ASP A 35 -6.72 12.81 -14.37
CA ASP A 35 -5.58 13.59 -14.84
C ASP A 35 -4.25 12.87 -14.54
N GLU A 36 -4.19 12.09 -13.45
CA GLU A 36 -3.00 11.39 -12.97
C GLU A 36 -2.90 9.95 -13.46
N CYS A 37 -4.01 9.22 -13.57
CA CYS A 37 -4.01 7.81 -13.98
C CYS A 37 -5.24 7.45 -14.83
N ARG A 38 -5.25 6.22 -15.30
CA ARG A 38 -6.36 5.54 -15.98
C ARG A 38 -6.98 4.53 -15.00
N PRO A 39 -8.01 4.91 -14.21
CA PRO A 39 -8.60 4.04 -13.22
C PRO A 39 -9.47 2.96 -13.87
N LEU A 40 -9.33 1.71 -13.42
CA LEU A 40 -10.09 0.55 -13.83
C LEU A 40 -10.65 -0.18 -12.62
N VAL A 41 -11.96 -0.21 -12.43
CA VAL A 41 -12.55 -1.01 -11.35
C VAL A 41 -12.60 -2.47 -11.76
N ILE A 42 -12.13 -3.34 -10.88
CA ILE A 42 -12.16 -4.80 -11.04
C ILE A 42 -13.19 -5.34 -10.05
N GLY A 43 -14.33 -5.86 -10.56
CA GLY A 43 -15.40 -6.28 -9.67
C GLY A 43 -16.72 -6.52 -10.38
N CYS A 44 -17.80 -5.97 -9.85
CA CYS A 44 -19.15 -6.21 -10.34
C CYS A 44 -19.95 -4.90 -10.43
N VAL A 45 -20.48 -4.58 -11.60
CA VAL A 45 -21.30 -3.37 -11.83
C VAL A 45 -22.50 -3.34 -10.90
N ASN A 46 -23.20 -4.45 -10.71
CA ASN A 46 -24.41 -4.48 -9.86
C ASN A 46 -24.10 -4.06 -8.40
N VAL A 47 -22.90 -4.35 -7.89
CA VAL A 47 -22.45 -3.91 -6.55
C VAL A 47 -22.29 -2.39 -6.52
N LEU A 48 -21.71 -1.80 -7.57
CA LEU A 48 -21.56 -0.35 -7.69
C LEU A 48 -22.91 0.35 -7.88
N GLU A 49 -23.81 -0.20 -8.68
CA GLU A 49 -25.17 0.32 -8.85
C GLU A 49 -25.93 0.35 -7.51
N ARG A 50 -25.80 -0.73 -6.74
CA ARG A 50 -26.38 -0.80 -5.39
C ARG A 50 -25.79 0.26 -4.45
N ALA A 51 -24.49 0.51 -4.51
CA ALA A 51 -23.84 1.57 -3.74
C ALA A 51 -24.23 2.97 -4.24
N LYS A 52 -24.37 3.16 -5.56
CA LYS A 52 -24.83 4.41 -6.16
C LYS A 52 -26.23 4.79 -5.69
N ALA A 53 -27.12 3.82 -5.51
CA ALA A 53 -28.50 4.07 -5.06
C ALA A 53 -28.60 4.77 -3.70
N ILE A 54 -27.56 4.64 -2.84
CA ILE A 54 -27.49 5.34 -1.55
C ILE A 54 -26.68 6.65 -1.58
N LEU A 55 -26.19 7.05 -2.77
CA LEU A 55 -25.42 8.27 -3.00
C LEU A 55 -26.17 9.19 -3.98
N PRO A 56 -27.17 9.96 -3.55
CA PRO A 56 -28.09 10.69 -4.45
C PRO A 56 -27.42 11.72 -5.34
N GLN A 57 -26.22 12.19 -4.99
CA GLN A 57 -25.43 13.12 -5.80
C GLN A 57 -24.47 12.46 -6.78
N CYS A 58 -24.40 11.13 -6.81
CA CYS A 58 -23.51 10.40 -7.71
C CYS A 58 -24.12 10.32 -9.12
N SER A 59 -23.54 11.07 -10.07
CA SER A 59 -23.96 11.09 -11.48
C SER A 59 -23.12 10.19 -12.40
N LEU A 60 -22.20 9.39 -11.83
CA LEU A 60 -21.31 8.53 -12.60
C LEU A 60 -22.06 7.44 -13.35
N GLU A 61 -21.65 7.17 -14.58
CA GLU A 61 -22.13 6.06 -15.39
C GLU A 61 -21.15 4.87 -15.30
N PHE A 62 -21.59 3.68 -15.66
CA PHE A 62 -20.76 2.48 -15.66
C PHE A 62 -20.60 1.95 -17.09
N ASN A 63 -19.35 1.73 -17.50
CA ASN A 63 -19.00 0.99 -18.71
C ASN A 63 -18.58 -0.41 -18.29
N ARG A 64 -19.47 -1.40 -18.51
CA ARG A 64 -19.18 -2.81 -18.24
C ARG A 64 -18.29 -3.35 -19.35
N ILE A 65 -17.13 -3.89 -18.99
CA ILE A 65 -16.18 -4.43 -19.94
C ILE A 65 -15.74 -5.85 -19.57
N GLU A 66 -15.28 -6.60 -20.56
CA GLU A 66 -14.72 -7.94 -20.40
C GLU A 66 -13.20 -7.97 -20.59
N SER A 67 -12.63 -6.93 -21.18
CA SER A 67 -11.18 -6.77 -21.41
C SER A 67 -10.73 -5.34 -21.09
N VAL A 68 -9.48 -5.19 -20.64
CA VAL A 68 -8.87 -3.87 -20.38
C VAL A 68 -8.82 -3.00 -21.63
N SER A 69 -8.73 -3.62 -22.82
CA SER A 69 -8.74 -2.91 -24.11
C SER A 69 -10.06 -2.19 -24.43
N ASP A 70 -11.16 -2.59 -23.79
CA ASP A 70 -12.50 -2.01 -24.01
C ASP A 70 -12.76 -0.80 -23.12
N ALA A 71 -11.80 -0.47 -22.23
CA ALA A 71 -11.92 0.65 -21.31
C ALA A 71 -11.79 1.99 -22.02
N CYS A 72 -12.65 2.94 -21.70
CA CYS A 72 -12.65 4.29 -22.27
C CYS A 72 -11.83 5.29 -21.46
N PHE A 73 -11.57 5.02 -20.17
CA PHE A 73 -10.83 5.85 -19.22
C PHE A 73 -11.27 7.33 -19.21
N ARG A 74 -12.56 7.57 -19.27
CA ARG A 74 -13.15 8.90 -19.38
C ARG A 74 -13.80 9.33 -18.06
N PHE A 75 -13.48 10.51 -17.57
CA PHE A 75 -14.16 11.08 -16.42
C PHE A 75 -15.69 11.14 -16.61
N GLY A 76 -16.42 10.79 -15.58
CA GLY A 76 -17.87 10.65 -15.59
C GLY A 76 -18.37 9.24 -15.91
N THR A 77 -17.50 8.38 -16.45
CA THR A 77 -17.79 6.97 -16.74
C THR A 77 -16.76 6.10 -16.05
N ILE A 78 -17.20 5.15 -15.22
CA ILE A 78 -16.34 4.18 -14.58
C ILE A 78 -16.28 2.92 -15.42
N ASP A 79 -15.08 2.58 -15.91
CA ASP A 79 -14.84 1.28 -16.53
C ASP A 79 -14.79 0.20 -15.46
N VAL A 80 -15.62 -0.83 -15.60
CA VAL A 80 -15.73 -1.94 -14.65
C VAL A 80 -15.48 -3.25 -15.37
N LEU A 81 -14.33 -3.86 -15.09
CA LEU A 81 -14.02 -5.20 -15.54
C LEU A 81 -14.77 -6.21 -14.68
N GLU A 82 -15.73 -6.90 -15.28
CA GLU A 82 -16.56 -7.90 -14.59
C GLU A 82 -15.73 -9.13 -14.18
N THR A 83 -15.81 -9.50 -12.91
CA THR A 83 -15.12 -10.68 -12.38
C THR A 83 -16.00 -11.91 -12.28
N GLY A 84 -17.29 -11.77 -12.58
CA GLY A 84 -18.28 -12.84 -12.58
C GLY A 84 -19.72 -12.33 -12.43
N HIS A 85 -20.66 -13.25 -12.56
CA HIS A 85 -22.08 -12.98 -12.36
C HIS A 85 -22.49 -13.42 -10.96
N TYR A 86 -22.89 -12.45 -10.12
CA TYR A 86 -23.25 -12.69 -8.73
C TYR A 86 -24.69 -12.29 -8.44
N ASP A 87 -25.42 -13.15 -7.72
CA ASP A 87 -26.70 -12.77 -7.14
C ASP A 87 -26.47 -11.96 -5.86
N ILE A 88 -26.45 -10.63 -6.01
CA ILE A 88 -26.25 -9.70 -4.89
C ILE A 88 -27.54 -9.40 -4.12
N SER A 89 -28.70 -9.91 -4.52
CA SER A 89 -29.99 -9.65 -3.88
C SER A 89 -30.03 -10.13 -2.41
N LYS A 90 -29.25 -11.17 -2.09
CA LYS A 90 -29.12 -11.76 -0.77
C LYS A 90 -28.04 -11.14 0.10
N LEU A 91 -27.21 -10.24 -0.45
CA LEU A 91 -26.18 -9.57 0.33
C LEU A 91 -26.83 -8.58 1.31
N VAL A 92 -26.45 -8.70 2.58
CA VAL A 92 -26.90 -7.80 3.65
C VAL A 92 -25.75 -6.89 4.04
N TRP A 93 -25.99 -5.57 4.03
CA TRP A 93 -25.01 -4.56 4.41
C TRP A 93 -24.50 -4.78 5.83
N GLY A 94 -23.17 -4.63 6.02
CA GLY A 94 -22.52 -4.71 7.31
C GLY A 94 -22.45 -6.11 7.92
N LYS A 95 -22.83 -7.17 7.17
CA LYS A 95 -22.75 -8.55 7.63
C LYS A 95 -21.65 -9.34 6.91
N GLU A 96 -21.01 -10.20 7.65
CA GLU A 96 -20.03 -11.15 7.14
C GLU A 96 -20.72 -12.29 6.40
N GLN A 97 -20.36 -12.47 5.13
CA GLN A 97 -21.02 -13.44 4.25
C GLN A 97 -20.01 -14.05 3.28
N ALA A 98 -20.13 -15.35 3.06
CA ALA A 98 -19.25 -16.07 2.12
C ALA A 98 -19.37 -15.49 0.69
N ALA A 99 -20.58 -15.13 0.26
CA ALA A 99 -20.79 -14.54 -1.07
C ALA A 99 -20.03 -13.20 -1.23
N ALA A 100 -20.00 -12.36 -0.19
CA ALA A 100 -19.21 -11.14 -0.19
C ALA A 100 -17.69 -11.43 -0.24
N GLY A 101 -17.24 -12.42 0.53
CA GLY A 101 -15.86 -12.89 0.48
C GLY A 101 -15.44 -13.43 -0.88
N GLN A 102 -16.34 -14.13 -1.58
CA GLN A 102 -16.08 -14.65 -2.93
C GLN A 102 -15.89 -13.52 -3.93
N ILE A 103 -16.79 -12.53 -3.96
CA ILE A 103 -16.70 -11.37 -4.86
C ILE A 103 -15.40 -10.60 -4.63
N ALA A 104 -15.04 -10.36 -3.37
CA ALA A 104 -13.78 -9.70 -3.02
C ALA A 104 -12.56 -10.48 -3.51
N MET A 105 -12.55 -11.81 -3.33
CA MET A 105 -11.44 -12.66 -3.74
C MET A 105 -11.32 -12.79 -5.25
N ASP A 106 -12.42 -12.85 -5.98
CA ASP A 106 -12.38 -12.92 -7.44
C ASP A 106 -11.83 -11.62 -8.01
N SER A 107 -12.22 -10.46 -7.45
CA SER A 107 -11.63 -9.17 -7.81
C SER A 107 -10.11 -9.12 -7.57
N ILE A 108 -9.64 -9.64 -6.43
CA ILE A 108 -8.20 -9.71 -6.13
C ILE A 108 -7.48 -10.66 -7.09
N ARG A 109 -8.00 -11.85 -7.35
CA ARG A 109 -7.38 -12.81 -8.28
C ARG A 109 -7.25 -12.24 -9.69
N THR A 110 -8.33 -11.65 -10.21
CA THR A 110 -8.30 -10.98 -11.50
C THR A 110 -7.27 -9.86 -11.54
N SER A 111 -7.17 -9.05 -10.48
CA SER A 111 -6.15 -7.99 -10.42
C SER A 111 -4.72 -8.52 -10.43
N ILE A 112 -4.47 -9.67 -9.81
CA ILE A 112 -3.16 -10.36 -9.85
C ILE A 112 -2.86 -10.85 -11.27
N GLU A 113 -3.83 -11.49 -11.93
CA GLU A 113 -3.68 -11.99 -13.31
C GLU A 113 -3.36 -10.87 -14.27
N LEU A 114 -4.12 -9.77 -14.24
CA LEU A 114 -3.89 -8.58 -15.08
C LEU A 114 -2.52 -7.95 -14.82
N GLY A 115 -2.13 -7.88 -13.54
CA GLY A 115 -0.83 -7.34 -13.18
C GLY A 115 0.33 -8.19 -13.66
N LEU A 116 0.23 -9.51 -13.56
CA LEU A 116 1.24 -10.45 -14.07
C LEU A 116 1.30 -10.43 -15.60
N ALA A 117 0.15 -10.27 -16.27
CA ALA A 117 0.08 -10.08 -17.73
C ALA A 117 0.63 -8.70 -18.18
N GLY A 118 0.73 -7.74 -17.25
CA GLY A 118 1.15 -6.36 -17.52
C GLY A 118 0.09 -5.54 -18.24
N GLU A 119 -1.17 -5.89 -18.05
CA GLU A 119 -2.31 -5.14 -18.55
C GLU A 119 -2.67 -3.96 -17.65
N ILE A 120 -2.26 -4.01 -16.38
CA ILE A 120 -2.35 -2.91 -15.40
C ILE A 120 -0.98 -2.66 -14.76
N ASP A 121 -0.72 -1.42 -14.39
CA ASP A 121 0.58 -0.99 -13.83
C ASP A 121 0.63 -1.10 -12.31
N ALA A 122 -0.51 -0.89 -11.65
CA ALA A 122 -0.64 -0.92 -10.21
C ALA A 122 -2.03 -1.37 -9.79
N VAL A 123 -2.17 -1.78 -8.53
CA VAL A 123 -3.47 -2.08 -7.92
C VAL A 123 -3.64 -1.25 -6.67
N THR A 124 -4.80 -0.60 -6.54
CA THR A 124 -5.29 -0.07 -5.27
C THR A 124 -6.45 -0.93 -4.78
N THR A 125 -6.55 -1.15 -3.48
CA THR A 125 -7.52 -2.11 -2.94
C THR A 125 -8.54 -1.41 -2.07
N ALA A 126 -9.84 -1.63 -2.34
CA ALA A 126 -10.87 -1.30 -1.38
C ALA A 126 -10.85 -2.30 -0.19
N PRO A 127 -11.39 -1.92 0.98
CA PRO A 127 -11.34 -2.75 2.17
C PRO A 127 -12.04 -4.08 2.01
N ILE A 128 -11.42 -5.14 2.51
CA ILE A 128 -12.01 -6.48 2.60
C ILE A 128 -12.43 -6.82 4.02
N ASN A 129 -13.42 -7.68 4.15
CA ASN A 129 -13.77 -8.30 5.42
C ASN A 129 -12.99 -9.61 5.60
N LYS A 130 -12.12 -9.66 6.62
CA LYS A 130 -11.25 -10.81 6.88
C LYS A 130 -12.02 -12.09 7.23
N LEU A 131 -13.17 -11.97 7.87
CA LEU A 131 -14.01 -13.13 8.18
C LEU A 131 -14.74 -13.64 6.94
N ALA A 132 -15.27 -12.73 6.11
CA ALA A 132 -15.91 -13.10 4.85
C ALA A 132 -14.96 -13.87 3.91
N ILE A 133 -13.69 -13.41 3.75
CA ILE A 133 -12.72 -14.13 2.91
C ILE A 133 -12.29 -15.48 3.53
N LYS A 134 -12.25 -15.59 4.86
CA LYS A 134 -12.02 -16.89 5.54
C LYS A 134 -13.14 -17.89 5.28
N MET A 135 -14.40 -17.45 5.19
CA MET A 135 -15.53 -18.32 4.86
C MET A 135 -15.39 -18.99 3.49
N VAL A 136 -14.61 -18.41 2.57
CA VAL A 136 -14.32 -18.97 1.24
C VAL A 136 -12.93 -19.63 1.17
N GLY A 137 -12.35 -19.98 2.33
CA GLY A 137 -11.15 -20.80 2.43
C GLY A 137 -9.83 -20.04 2.35
N VAL A 138 -9.82 -18.70 2.40
CA VAL A 138 -8.59 -17.89 2.40
C VAL A 138 -7.86 -18.03 3.73
N LYS A 139 -6.58 -18.41 3.68
CA LYS A 139 -5.75 -18.62 4.86
C LYS A 139 -4.90 -17.41 5.21
N GLN A 140 -4.64 -16.55 4.25
CA GLN A 140 -3.82 -15.35 4.37
C GLN A 140 -4.44 -14.33 5.32
N ALA A 141 -3.60 -13.52 6.00
CA ALA A 141 -4.03 -12.55 6.99
C ALA A 141 -4.67 -11.30 6.40
N GLY A 142 -4.33 -10.95 5.14
CA GLY A 142 -4.82 -9.77 4.44
C GLY A 142 -4.28 -9.65 3.03
N HIS A 143 -4.51 -8.48 2.41
CA HIS A 143 -4.11 -8.20 1.03
C HIS A 143 -2.63 -8.50 0.77
N THR A 144 -1.73 -8.04 1.63
CA THR A 144 -0.29 -8.17 1.42
C THR A 144 0.12 -9.63 1.21
N GLU A 145 -0.37 -10.54 2.06
CA GLU A 145 -0.05 -11.96 1.98
C GLU A 145 -0.76 -12.62 0.79
N ILE A 146 -1.98 -12.20 0.45
CA ILE A 146 -2.70 -12.71 -0.72
C ILE A 146 -1.96 -12.35 -2.01
N TYR A 147 -1.52 -11.10 -2.15
CA TYR A 147 -0.77 -10.66 -3.33
C TYR A 147 0.62 -11.31 -3.39
N MET A 148 1.32 -11.43 -2.26
CA MET A 148 2.61 -12.11 -2.21
C MET A 148 2.49 -13.56 -2.71
N ASP A 149 1.52 -14.30 -2.21
CA ASP A 149 1.29 -15.69 -2.60
C ASP A 149 0.85 -15.80 -4.07
N GLY A 150 -0.08 -14.94 -4.50
CA GLY A 150 -0.62 -14.96 -5.85
C GLY A 150 0.41 -14.59 -6.92
N THR A 151 1.30 -13.65 -6.61
CA THR A 151 2.38 -13.23 -7.53
C THR A 151 3.65 -14.07 -7.40
N LYS A 152 3.71 -14.96 -6.39
CA LYS A 152 4.93 -15.72 -6.03
C LYS A 152 6.15 -14.80 -5.81
N ALA A 153 5.90 -13.60 -5.27
CA ALA A 153 6.95 -12.65 -5.00
C ALA A 153 7.90 -13.17 -3.91
N PRO A 154 9.22 -13.08 -4.09
CA PRO A 154 10.19 -13.60 -3.12
C PRO A 154 10.23 -12.78 -1.83
N TYR A 155 9.75 -11.55 -1.85
CA TYR A 155 9.60 -10.66 -0.70
C TYR A 155 8.55 -9.58 -0.96
N VAL A 156 8.09 -8.96 0.10
CA VAL A 156 7.21 -7.80 0.08
C VAL A 156 7.78 -6.72 0.99
N LEU A 157 7.81 -5.50 0.51
CA LEU A 157 8.10 -4.31 1.31
C LEU A 157 6.81 -3.54 1.54
N THR A 158 6.57 -3.17 2.79
CA THR A 158 5.49 -2.24 3.13
C THR A 158 6.08 -0.86 3.33
N MET A 159 5.62 0.10 2.54
CA MET A 159 6.05 1.48 2.59
C MET A 159 4.89 2.38 2.99
N PHE A 160 5.11 3.23 3.99
CA PHE A 160 4.23 4.37 4.25
C PHE A 160 4.86 5.61 3.63
N ASP A 161 4.17 6.23 2.70
CA ASP A 161 4.59 7.48 2.07
C ASP A 161 3.90 8.65 2.79
N CYS A 162 4.69 9.51 3.41
CA CYS A 162 4.23 10.64 4.21
C CYS A 162 4.98 11.90 3.83
N PHE A 163 4.34 12.85 3.15
CA PHE A 163 4.97 14.08 2.68
C PHE A 163 6.18 13.79 1.78
N LYS A 164 7.40 14.01 2.29
CA LYS A 164 8.67 13.69 1.61
C LYS A 164 9.38 12.51 2.26
N MET A 165 8.71 11.78 3.14
CA MET A 165 9.29 10.71 3.93
C MET A 165 8.65 9.38 3.60
N ARG A 166 9.45 8.36 3.36
CA ARG A 166 9.03 6.98 3.14
C ARG A 166 9.51 6.11 4.28
N VAL A 167 8.55 5.41 4.91
CA VAL A 167 8.83 4.58 6.08
C VAL A 167 8.63 3.12 5.72
N PHE A 168 9.68 2.32 5.90
CA PHE A 168 9.65 0.87 5.73
C PHE A 168 9.72 0.17 7.08
N HIS A 169 9.15 -1.03 7.16
CA HIS A 169 9.13 -1.82 8.38
C HIS A 169 9.89 -3.13 8.18
N LEU A 170 10.84 -3.43 9.07
CA LEU A 170 11.57 -4.70 9.08
C LEU A 170 10.65 -5.88 9.41
N SER A 171 9.74 -5.69 10.35
CA SER A 171 8.85 -6.74 10.81
C SER A 171 7.40 -6.28 10.86
N ARG A 172 6.47 -7.20 10.63
CA ARG A 172 5.02 -6.96 10.62
C ARG A 172 4.29 -8.09 11.32
N HIS A 173 3.23 -7.77 12.07
CA HIS A 173 2.32 -8.75 12.68
C HIS A 173 2.99 -9.82 13.54
N ILE A 174 4.13 -9.51 14.17
CA ILE A 174 4.82 -10.38 15.13
C ILE A 174 4.89 -9.70 16.49
N SER A 175 5.10 -10.49 17.56
CA SER A 175 5.26 -9.93 18.89
C SER A 175 6.51 -9.05 19.01
N LEU A 176 6.50 -8.10 19.94
CA LEU A 176 7.65 -7.21 20.18
C LEU A 176 8.96 -7.99 20.44
N MET A 177 8.88 -9.04 21.25
CA MET A 177 10.02 -9.92 21.52
C MET A 177 10.56 -10.57 20.24
N ASN A 178 9.68 -11.04 19.37
CA ASN A 178 10.09 -11.65 18.10
C ASN A 178 10.60 -10.60 17.11
N ALA A 179 10.08 -9.37 17.14
CA ALA A 179 10.59 -8.27 16.31
C ALA A 179 12.05 -7.91 16.66
N ILE A 180 12.38 -7.88 17.97
CA ILE A 180 13.76 -7.66 18.43
C ILE A 180 14.66 -8.80 17.96
N ARG A 181 14.25 -10.05 18.14
CA ARG A 181 15.01 -11.22 17.69
C ARG A 181 15.17 -11.30 16.17
N TYR A 182 14.22 -10.77 15.43
CA TYR A 182 14.26 -10.72 13.97
C TYR A 182 15.25 -9.69 13.43
N ALA A 183 15.60 -8.68 14.20
CA ALA A 183 16.51 -7.60 13.82
C ALA A 183 17.98 -8.02 13.81
N THR A 184 18.30 -9.11 13.14
CA THR A 184 19.67 -9.58 12.93
C THR A 184 20.36 -8.81 11.81
N LYS A 185 21.71 -8.80 11.83
CA LYS A 185 22.53 -8.20 10.77
C LYS A 185 22.08 -8.64 9.37
N GLU A 186 21.77 -9.92 9.21
CA GLU A 186 21.35 -10.47 7.92
C GLU A 186 20.02 -9.88 7.44
N HIS A 187 18.99 -9.87 8.30
CA HIS A 187 17.68 -9.34 7.95
C HIS A 187 17.75 -7.84 7.66
N VAL A 188 18.46 -7.10 8.52
CA VAL A 188 18.67 -5.65 8.35
C VAL A 188 19.35 -5.33 7.03
N LEU A 189 20.45 -6.02 6.72
CA LEU A 189 21.18 -5.83 5.48
C LEU A 189 20.34 -6.18 4.25
N ASN A 190 19.63 -7.31 4.30
CA ASN A 190 18.78 -7.75 3.20
C ASN A 190 17.69 -6.73 2.89
N ASP A 191 17.06 -6.18 3.92
CA ASP A 191 16.01 -5.17 3.72
C ASP A 191 16.57 -3.83 3.23
N ILE A 192 17.72 -3.38 3.74
CA ILE A 192 18.41 -2.19 3.18
C ILE A 192 18.67 -2.37 1.68
N CYS A 193 19.19 -3.52 1.28
CA CYS A 193 19.45 -3.82 -0.13
C CYS A 193 18.17 -3.86 -0.99
N ARG A 194 17.08 -4.46 -0.46
CA ARG A 194 15.77 -4.51 -1.13
C ARG A 194 15.17 -3.12 -1.29
N ILE A 195 15.20 -2.33 -0.22
CA ILE A 195 14.71 -0.94 -0.22
C ILE A 195 15.46 -0.11 -1.25
N ASP A 196 16.79 -0.12 -1.25
CA ASP A 196 17.60 0.60 -2.22
C ASP A 196 17.24 0.22 -3.66
N LYS A 197 17.13 -1.09 -3.92
CA LYS A 197 16.76 -1.62 -5.24
C LYS A 197 15.38 -1.14 -5.69
N GLU A 198 14.36 -1.27 -4.82
CA GLU A 198 12.99 -0.93 -5.20
C GLU A 198 12.80 0.59 -5.34
N LEU A 199 13.50 1.39 -4.57
CA LEU A 199 13.46 2.84 -4.71
C LEU A 199 14.13 3.33 -5.99
N LYS A 200 15.23 2.69 -6.39
CA LYS A 200 15.84 2.95 -7.70
C LYS A 200 14.88 2.59 -8.84
N ARG A 201 14.10 1.52 -8.69
CA ARG A 201 13.02 1.19 -9.66
C ARG A 201 11.92 2.24 -9.69
N LEU A 202 11.66 2.92 -8.57
CA LEU A 202 10.71 4.04 -8.49
C LEU A 202 11.30 5.37 -8.99
N GLY A 203 12.47 5.35 -9.63
CA GLY A 203 13.09 6.51 -10.26
C GLY A 203 14.01 7.32 -9.36
N MET A 204 14.35 6.84 -8.16
CA MET A 204 15.31 7.51 -7.30
C MET A 204 16.73 7.07 -7.64
N GLU A 205 17.54 7.94 -8.21
CA GLU A 205 18.91 7.60 -8.58
C GLU A 205 19.79 7.26 -7.38
N THR A 206 19.67 8.02 -6.31
CA THR A 206 20.49 7.87 -5.08
C THR A 206 19.64 7.88 -3.83
N PRO A 207 18.95 6.77 -3.48
CA PRO A 207 18.16 6.70 -2.27
C PRO A 207 19.03 6.95 -1.03
N TYR A 208 18.51 7.74 -0.08
CA TYR A 208 19.16 7.98 1.21
C TYR A 208 18.40 7.23 2.30
N ILE A 209 19.03 6.21 2.91
CA ILE A 209 18.38 5.28 3.83
C ILE A 209 18.89 5.53 5.25
N ALA A 210 18.03 6.06 6.12
CA ALA A 210 18.31 6.20 7.53
C ALA A 210 17.75 5.00 8.30
N VAL A 211 18.59 4.28 9.01
CA VAL A 211 18.23 3.11 9.81
C VAL A 211 18.01 3.53 11.26
N ALA A 212 16.81 3.29 11.79
CA ALA A 212 16.51 3.58 13.18
C ALA A 212 17.14 2.57 14.14
N GLY A 213 17.57 3.02 15.31
CA GLY A 213 17.92 2.14 16.41
C GLY A 213 16.70 1.45 17.02
N ILE A 214 16.95 0.34 17.71
CA ILE A 214 15.93 -0.43 18.47
C ILE A 214 15.78 0.15 19.86
N ASN A 215 16.91 0.40 20.50
CA ASN A 215 16.99 0.88 21.89
C ASN A 215 16.87 2.41 21.99
N PRO A 216 16.47 2.94 23.17
CA PRO A 216 16.54 4.36 23.42
C PRO A 216 17.95 4.92 23.13
N HIS A 217 18.01 6.10 22.51
CA HIS A 217 19.27 6.75 22.11
C HIS A 217 20.19 5.86 21.24
N SER A 218 19.59 4.89 20.50
CA SER A 218 20.31 3.89 19.70
C SER A 218 21.35 3.09 20.53
N GLY A 219 20.96 2.71 21.75
CA GLY A 219 21.77 1.90 22.66
C GLY A 219 22.89 2.63 23.40
N GLU A 220 23.20 3.89 23.02
CA GLU A 220 24.23 4.75 23.66
C GLU A 220 25.54 3.99 23.94
N GLY A 221 26.11 3.37 22.91
CA GLY A 221 27.34 2.60 23.00
C GLY A 221 27.26 1.32 23.86
N GLY A 222 26.04 0.76 23.99
CA GLY A 222 25.80 -0.46 24.77
C GLY A 222 25.25 -0.25 26.17
N LEU A 223 25.02 1.01 26.58
CA LEU A 223 24.47 1.33 27.90
C LEU A 223 23.02 0.84 28.06
N PHE A 224 22.21 0.87 26.97
CA PHE A 224 20.79 0.50 26.97
C PHE A 224 20.49 -0.75 26.13
N GLY A 225 21.50 -1.53 25.80
CA GLY A 225 21.42 -2.72 24.96
C GLY A 225 22.54 -2.72 23.91
N ASP A 226 22.87 -3.88 23.40
CA ASP A 226 24.00 -4.07 22.49
C ASP A 226 23.58 -4.49 21.06
N GLU A 227 22.26 -4.53 20.80
CA GLU A 227 21.70 -4.96 19.53
C GLU A 227 22.16 -4.05 18.38
N GLU A 228 22.28 -2.74 18.62
CA GLU A 228 22.80 -1.82 17.61
C GLU A 228 24.25 -2.15 17.25
N MET A 229 25.08 -2.43 18.23
CA MET A 229 26.49 -2.74 18.01
C MET A 229 26.69 -4.10 17.35
N LYS A 230 25.90 -5.10 17.73
CA LYS A 230 26.04 -6.47 17.24
C LYS A 230 25.42 -6.69 15.88
N GLU A 231 24.31 -6.03 15.59
CA GLU A 231 23.46 -6.33 14.44
C GLU A 231 23.31 -5.15 13.48
N ILE A 232 22.89 -3.98 13.96
CA ILE A 232 22.48 -2.87 13.10
C ILE A 232 23.70 -2.16 12.49
N ILE A 233 24.69 -1.78 13.30
CA ILE A 233 25.88 -1.11 12.80
C ILE A 233 26.63 -1.96 11.78
N PRO A 234 26.90 -3.27 12.03
CA PRO A 234 27.56 -4.11 11.03
C PRO A 234 26.76 -4.28 9.73
N ALA A 235 25.42 -4.24 9.79
CA ALA A 235 24.56 -4.29 8.60
C ALA A 235 24.68 -3.01 7.77
N ILE A 236 24.65 -1.84 8.41
CA ILE A 236 24.82 -0.54 7.75
C ILE A 236 26.18 -0.42 7.10
N GLU A 237 27.24 -0.84 7.81
CA GLU A 237 28.61 -0.81 7.28
C GLU A 237 28.76 -1.70 6.04
N GLU A 238 28.17 -2.87 6.07
CA GLU A 238 28.17 -3.78 4.94
C GLU A 238 27.36 -3.23 3.75
N ALA A 239 26.20 -2.59 4.02
CA ALA A 239 25.41 -1.91 2.99
C ALA A 239 26.21 -0.78 2.32
N ARG A 240 26.96 0.01 3.10
CA ARG A 240 27.85 1.07 2.58
C ARG A 240 28.96 0.51 1.69
N LYS A 241 29.56 -0.62 2.08
CA LYS A 241 30.56 -1.31 1.21
C LYS A 241 29.99 -1.73 -0.12
N ARG A 242 28.69 -2.00 -0.18
CA ARG A 242 27.95 -2.30 -1.43
C ARG A 242 27.52 -1.04 -2.21
N GLY A 243 27.95 0.15 -1.78
CA GLY A 243 27.62 1.41 -2.45
C GLY A 243 26.25 1.97 -2.14
N ILE A 244 25.57 1.44 -1.10
CA ILE A 244 24.26 1.94 -0.69
C ILE A 244 24.45 3.10 0.28
N ASN A 245 23.73 4.19 0.06
CA ASN A 245 23.79 5.39 0.90
C ASN A 245 22.94 5.21 2.16
N ALA A 246 23.45 4.43 3.13
CA ALA A 246 22.79 4.11 4.38
C ALA A 246 23.47 4.81 5.57
N ILE A 247 22.68 5.36 6.49
CA ILE A 247 23.16 5.97 7.73
C ILE A 247 22.46 5.39 8.96
N GLY A 248 23.07 5.54 10.11
CA GLY A 248 22.51 5.14 11.40
C GLY A 248 23.50 4.33 12.25
N PRO A 249 23.01 3.70 13.33
CA PRO A 249 21.63 3.80 13.84
C PRO A 249 21.27 5.21 14.29
N VAL A 250 20.07 5.70 13.90
CA VAL A 250 19.58 7.03 14.31
C VAL A 250 18.58 6.85 15.45
N PRO A 251 18.66 7.65 16.54
CA PRO A 251 17.70 7.55 17.62
C PRO A 251 16.25 7.76 17.14
N PRO A 252 15.32 6.86 17.46
CA PRO A 252 13.95 6.91 16.94
C PRO A 252 13.16 8.17 17.33
N ASP A 253 13.48 8.79 18.45
CA ASP A 253 12.85 10.01 18.98
C ASP A 253 13.22 11.27 18.20
N THR A 254 14.45 11.34 17.68
CA THR A 254 14.95 12.48 16.91
C THR A 254 14.78 12.30 15.41
N LEU A 255 14.62 11.08 14.98
CA LEU A 255 14.55 10.69 13.59
C LEU A 255 13.41 11.43 12.84
N PHE A 256 12.23 11.52 13.47
CA PHE A 256 11.05 12.15 12.88
C PHE A 256 11.00 13.69 13.07
N SER A 257 11.87 14.27 13.88
CA SER A 257 11.91 15.72 14.12
C SER A 257 12.84 16.49 13.19
N ARG A 258 13.65 15.80 12.41
CA ARG A 258 14.61 16.42 11.49
C ARG A 258 13.94 16.95 10.23
N GLU A 259 13.12 17.99 10.35
CA GLU A 259 12.48 18.71 9.24
C GLU A 259 13.46 19.27 8.17
N LYS A 260 14.76 19.29 8.46
CA LYS A 260 15.77 19.95 7.63
C LYS A 260 16.50 19.06 6.63
N MET A 261 16.25 17.77 6.58
CA MET A 261 16.84 16.93 5.54
C MET A 261 15.93 16.95 4.31
N GLY A 262 16.11 17.98 3.48
CA GLY A 262 15.52 18.05 2.14
C GLY A 262 15.93 16.82 1.35
N ASN A 263 14.95 16.24 0.63
CA ASN A 263 15.01 15.05 -0.20
C ASN A 263 15.10 13.70 0.53
N LEU A 264 13.94 13.08 0.67
CA LEU A 264 13.74 11.65 0.88
C LEU A 264 14.60 10.97 1.96
N MET A 265 14.24 11.18 3.20
CA MET A 265 14.71 10.29 4.25
C MET A 265 13.83 9.06 4.31
N LEU A 266 14.45 7.93 4.02
CA LEU A 266 13.87 6.62 4.16
C LEU A 266 14.16 6.12 5.54
N TYR A 267 13.09 5.91 6.29
CA TYR A 267 13.15 5.37 7.62
C TYR A 267 12.95 3.87 7.58
N TRP A 268 13.84 3.17 8.22
CA TRP A 268 13.65 1.79 8.53
C TRP A 268 13.47 1.65 10.04
N GLN A 269 12.34 1.10 10.47
CA GLN A 269 12.07 0.91 11.87
C GLN A 269 11.80 -0.56 12.18
N CYS A 270 12.53 -1.10 13.15
CA CYS A 270 12.43 -2.48 13.58
C CYS A 270 11.06 -2.82 14.19
N ILE A 271 10.37 -1.83 14.77
CA ILE A 271 9.14 -2.05 15.53
C ILE A 271 8.01 -1.19 14.96
N MET A 272 7.10 -1.84 14.25
CA MET A 272 5.93 -1.23 13.61
C MET A 272 5.11 -0.31 14.55
N THR A 273 4.96 -0.68 15.82
CA THR A 273 4.13 0.05 16.79
C THR A 273 4.60 1.48 17.05
N ARG A 274 5.90 1.75 17.11
CA ARG A 274 6.43 3.10 17.36
C ARG A 274 6.29 4.01 16.13
N ALA A 275 6.58 3.51 14.94
CA ALA A 275 6.40 4.28 13.70
C ALA A 275 4.92 4.60 13.45
N ILE A 276 4.05 3.62 13.60
CA ILE A 276 2.61 3.81 13.42
C ILE A 276 2.06 4.84 14.41
N CYS A 277 2.48 4.83 15.68
CA CYS A 277 2.01 5.82 16.65
C CYS A 277 2.42 7.25 16.26
N GLN A 278 3.62 7.45 15.75
CA GLN A 278 4.08 8.78 15.32
C GLN A 278 3.46 9.19 13.99
N VAL A 279 3.42 8.31 13.00
CA VAL A 279 2.75 8.56 11.73
C VAL A 279 1.25 8.82 11.95
N ARG A 280 0.57 8.03 12.79
CA ARG A 280 -0.83 8.24 13.17
C ARG A 280 -1.04 9.57 13.91
N SER A 281 -0.15 9.99 14.79
CA SER A 281 -0.27 11.29 15.48
C SER A 281 -0.23 12.47 14.50
N TRP A 282 0.50 12.34 13.41
CA TRP A 282 0.52 13.36 12.34
C TRP A 282 -0.73 13.31 11.46
N ILE A 283 -1.25 12.11 11.16
CA ILE A 283 -2.55 11.95 10.49
C ILE A 283 -3.65 12.68 11.27
N TRP A 284 -3.70 12.48 12.59
CA TRP A 284 -4.68 13.12 13.48
C TRP A 284 -4.58 14.64 13.53
N ARG A 285 -3.41 15.22 13.28
CA ARG A 285 -3.22 16.69 13.23
C ARG A 285 -3.57 17.30 11.87
N GLY A 286 -4.16 16.55 10.96
CA GLY A 286 -4.53 17.04 9.62
C GLY A 286 -3.32 17.33 8.72
N GLN A 287 -2.13 16.88 9.12
CA GLN A 287 -0.86 17.11 8.41
C GLN A 287 -0.51 15.98 7.44
N PHE A 288 -1.38 15.00 7.32
CA PHE A 288 -1.19 13.86 6.43
C PHE A 288 -1.83 14.15 5.08
N ARG A 289 -1.03 14.37 4.07
CA ARG A 289 -1.41 14.24 2.67
C ARG A 289 -0.77 12.94 2.17
N LEU A 290 -1.59 11.94 1.85
CA LEU A 290 -1.19 11.00 0.82
C LEU A 290 -0.91 11.85 -0.43
N HIS A 291 0.12 11.56 -1.20
CA HIS A 291 0.49 12.34 -2.39
C HIS A 291 -0.54 12.20 -3.53
N TRP A 292 -1.66 11.60 -3.25
CA TRP A 292 -2.94 11.67 -3.94
C TRP A 292 -3.85 12.49 -3.04
N ASP A 293 -4.34 13.61 -3.50
CA ASP A 293 -5.13 14.62 -2.77
C ASP A 293 -6.49 14.08 -2.28
N PHE A 294 -6.47 12.91 -1.61
CA PHE A 294 -7.62 12.37 -0.90
C PHE A 294 -7.76 13.04 0.46
N ARG A 295 -8.60 14.06 0.55
CA ARG A 295 -9.13 14.52 1.82
C ARG A 295 -10.08 13.45 2.36
N PHE A 296 -9.52 12.43 3.02
CA PHE A 296 -10.33 11.58 3.87
C PHE A 296 -10.63 12.32 5.16
N TYR A 297 -11.89 12.62 5.39
CA TYR A 297 -12.40 12.79 6.74
C TYR A 297 -12.30 11.40 7.39
N ALA A 298 -11.22 11.17 8.14
CA ALA A 298 -11.02 9.94 8.87
C ALA A 298 -12.06 9.85 9.98
N ALA A 299 -13.05 9.00 9.80
CA ALA A 299 -13.68 8.34 10.92
C ALA A 299 -12.61 7.56 11.72
N PRO A 300 -12.78 7.27 13.02
CA PRO A 300 -11.72 6.76 13.91
C PRO A 300 -11.15 5.38 13.58
N TRP A 301 -11.50 4.80 12.45
CA TRP A 301 -11.03 3.51 11.96
C TRP A 301 -10.10 3.75 10.77
N THR A 302 -8.80 3.59 10.99
CA THR A 302 -7.79 3.68 9.94
C THR A 302 -7.98 2.58 8.92
N MET A 303 -8.44 2.96 7.72
CA MET A 303 -8.45 2.08 6.56
C MET A 303 -7.09 2.19 5.87
N GLU A 304 -6.41 1.06 5.74
CA GLU A 304 -5.18 0.96 4.96
C GLU A 304 -5.57 0.77 3.49
N LEU A 305 -5.31 1.78 2.65
CA LEU A 305 -5.29 1.62 1.20
C LEU A 305 -3.92 1.07 0.82
N HIS A 306 -3.89 -0.09 0.20
CA HIS A 306 -2.67 -0.69 -0.31
C HIS A 306 -2.53 -0.35 -1.79
N LEU A 307 -1.50 0.41 -2.16
CA LEU A 307 -1.05 0.51 -3.54
C LEU A 307 -0.01 -0.60 -3.76
N ILE A 308 -0.30 -1.53 -4.65
CA ILE A 308 0.58 -2.65 -4.96
C ILE A 308 1.14 -2.42 -6.36
N LEU A 309 2.46 -2.20 -6.44
CA LEU A 309 3.17 -2.03 -7.70
C LEU A 309 3.51 -3.41 -8.28
N LEU A 310 3.03 -3.67 -9.47
CA LEU A 310 3.20 -4.94 -10.16
C LEU A 310 4.38 -4.86 -11.16
N GLY A 311 5.57 -5.17 -10.70
CA GLY A 311 6.69 -5.74 -11.45
C GLY A 311 7.30 -5.04 -12.67
N ARG A 312 6.67 -4.07 -13.32
CA ARG A 312 7.24 -3.32 -14.45
C ARG A 312 7.70 -1.94 -13.99
N GLY A 313 8.89 -1.51 -14.46
CA GLY A 313 9.38 -0.17 -14.16
C GLY A 313 8.38 0.88 -14.62
N LEU A 314 7.74 1.54 -13.66
CA LEU A 314 7.00 2.75 -13.94
C LEU A 314 7.98 3.81 -14.47
N PRO A 315 7.55 4.70 -15.38
CA PRO A 315 8.36 5.85 -15.73
C PRO A 315 8.66 6.66 -14.45
N PRO A 316 9.82 7.35 -14.37
CA PRO A 316 10.18 8.12 -13.21
C PRO A 316 9.05 9.11 -12.86
N MET A 317 8.58 9.07 -11.63
CA MET A 317 7.61 10.05 -11.13
C MET A 317 8.29 11.41 -11.18
N SER A 318 7.74 12.33 -11.95
CA SER A 318 8.19 13.73 -11.96
C SER A 318 8.06 14.31 -10.56
N ALA A 319 9.14 14.96 -10.11
CA ALA A 319 9.28 15.58 -8.78
C ALA A 319 8.28 16.73 -8.56
#